data_f167b3383dd85ba13531b7fbaedeef74
#
_entry.id   f167b3383dd85ba13531b7fbaedeef74
#
_cell.length_a   1.000
_cell.length_b   1.000
_cell.length_c   1.000
_cell.angle_alpha   90.00
_cell.angle_beta   90.00
_cell.angle_gamma   90.00
#
_symmetry.space_group_name_H-M   'P 1'
#
loop_
_entity.id
_entity.type
_entity.pdbx_description
1 polymer ?
#
loop_
_entity_poly.entity_id
_entity_poly.type
_entity_poly.pdbx_seq_one_letter_code
_entity_poly.pdbx_strand_id
1 'polypeptide(L)' 'MNYSMTEMNENIQKYFSILINSLYARIQGNVEEEDLLLDCLDTIWDDFTPEEIEIINKIIKEFKNE' A
#
# COMPACT_ATOMS: atom_id res chain seq x y z
N MET A 1 19.45 -1.23 7.85
CA MET A 1 18.83 -1.28 7.85
C MET A 1 18.24 -2.04 7.88
N ASN A 2 17.87 -2.41 7.97
CA ASN A 2 17.41 -3.17 7.98
C ASN A 2 16.39 -3.48 8.48
N TYR A 3 15.63 -3.07 8.70
CA TYR A 3 14.60 -3.49 9.37
C TYR A 3 13.47 -3.78 8.60
N SER A 4 13.24 -3.21 7.81
CA SER A 4 12.04 -3.28 7.18
C SER A 4 11.66 -4.56 6.62
N MET A 5 12.54 -5.32 6.11
CA MET A 5 12.16 -6.56 5.44
C MET A 5 11.53 -7.57 6.36
N THR A 6 11.89 -7.56 7.62
CA THR A 6 11.29 -8.52 8.54
C THR A 6 9.92 -8.07 9.00
N GLU A 7 9.67 -6.77 9.02
CA GLU A 7 8.39 -6.28 9.46
C GLU A 7 7.37 -6.23 8.35
N MET A 8 7.83 -6.07 7.13
CA MET A 8 6.91 -5.99 6.00
C MET A 8 6.78 -7.36 5.36
N ASN A 9 5.75 -8.08 5.76
CA ASN A 9 5.50 -9.37 5.16
C ASN A 9 5.02 -9.19 3.72
N GLU A 10 4.80 -10.31 3.06
CA GLU A 10 4.43 -10.28 1.65
C GLU A 10 3.16 -9.49 1.39
N ASN A 11 2.20 -9.60 2.28
CA ASN A 11 0.94 -8.91 2.09
C ASN A 11 1.12 -7.40 2.14
N ILE A 12 1.94 -6.94 3.07
CA ILE A 12 2.19 -5.51 3.20
C ILE A 12 2.98 -5.00 2.01
N GLN A 13 3.96 -5.76 1.56
CA GLN A 13 4.73 -5.38 0.40
C GLN A 13 3.84 -5.29 -0.85
N LYS A 14 2.93 -6.24 -0.97
CA LYS A 14 2.01 -6.23 -2.10
C LYS A 14 1.10 -5.00 -2.05
N TYR A 15 0.65 -4.65 -0.87
CA TYR A 15 -0.20 -3.48 -0.70
C TYR A 15 0.53 -2.22 -1.19
N PHE A 16 1.75 -2.02 -0.74
CA PHE A 16 2.48 -0.82 -1.13
C PHE A 16 2.86 -0.84 -2.60
N SER A 17 3.12 -2.01 -3.15
CA SER A 17 3.41 -2.12 -4.56
C SER A 17 2.21 -1.66 -5.40
N ILE A 18 1.02 -2.11 -5.01
CA ILE A 18 -0.18 -1.72 -5.73
C ILE A 18 -0.46 -0.23 -5.52
N LEU A 19 -0.21 0.26 -4.32
CA LEU A 19 -0.42 1.67 -4.04
C LEU A 19 0.48 2.54 -4.92
N ILE A 20 1.73 2.16 -5.04
CA ILE A 20 2.66 2.91 -5.88
C ILE A 20 2.20 2.87 -7.33
N ASN A 21 1.75 1.72 -7.79
CA ASN A 21 1.28 1.60 -9.16
C ASN A 21 0.05 2.47 -9.39
N SER A 22 -0.83 2.57 -8.40
CA SER A 22 -2.02 3.40 -8.55
C SER A 22 -1.64 4.88 -8.65
N LEU A 23 -0.64 5.30 -7.88
CA LEU A 23 -0.17 6.66 -7.96
C LEU A 23 0.47 6.94 -9.32
N TYR A 24 1.19 5.96 -9.83
CA TYR A 24 1.80 6.10 -11.14
C TYR A 24 0.75 6.24 -12.22
N ALA A 25 -0.29 5.42 -12.15
CA ALA A 25 -1.38 5.51 -13.12
C ALA A 25 -2.07 6.86 -13.04
N ARG A 26 -2.19 7.39 -11.83
CA ARG A 26 -2.80 8.68 -11.63
C ARG A 26 -1.98 9.78 -12.31
N ILE A 27 -0.67 9.73 -12.15
CA ILE A 27 0.20 10.72 -12.75
C ILE A 27 0.11 10.68 -14.26
N GLN A 28 -0.06 9.49 -14.81
CA GLN A 28 -0.16 9.32 -16.25
C GLN A 28 -1.56 9.63 -16.78
N GLY A 29 -2.50 9.88 -15.90
CA GLY A 29 -3.85 10.18 -16.34
C GLY A 29 -4.64 8.95 -16.72
N ASN A 30 -4.19 7.78 -16.30
CA ASN A 30 -4.87 6.53 -16.63
C ASN A 30 -5.91 6.22 -15.56
N VAL A 31 -7.08 6.82 -15.69
CA VAL A 31 -8.10 6.75 -14.66
C VAL A 31 -8.61 5.32 -14.48
N GLU A 32 -8.76 4.62 -15.58
CA GLU A 32 -9.29 3.26 -15.50
C GLU A 32 -8.37 2.34 -14.70
N GLU A 33 -7.09 2.45 -14.96
CA GLU A 33 -6.14 1.61 -14.25
C GLU A 33 -6.05 2.00 -12.79
N GLU A 34 -6.09 3.29 -12.52
CA GLU A 34 -6.08 3.75 -11.14
C GLU A 34 -7.26 3.17 -10.38
N ASP A 35 -8.45 3.19 -10.97
CA ASP A 35 -9.62 2.65 -10.33
C ASP A 35 -9.48 1.18 -10.03
N LEU A 36 -8.97 0.41 -10.98
CA LEU A 36 -8.78 -1.01 -10.78
C LEU A 36 -7.81 -1.30 -9.64
N LEU A 37 -6.73 -0.53 -9.58
CA LEU A 37 -5.74 -0.74 -8.54
C LEU A 37 -6.28 -0.36 -7.17
N LEU A 38 -7.06 0.70 -7.09
CA LEU A 38 -7.67 1.09 -5.84
C LEU A 38 -8.67 0.03 -5.36
N ASP A 39 -9.39 -0.58 -6.30
CA ASP A 39 -10.27 -1.68 -5.95
C ASP A 39 -9.49 -2.84 -5.36
N CYS A 40 -8.34 -3.14 -5.94
CA CYS A 40 -7.50 -4.20 -5.41
C CYS A 40 -7.04 -3.89 -4.01
N LEU A 41 -6.71 -2.63 -3.75
CA LEU A 41 -6.29 -2.24 -2.40
C LEU A 41 -7.39 -2.46 -1.38
N ASP A 42 -8.63 -2.13 -1.75
CA ASP A 42 -9.76 -2.35 -0.86
C ASP A 42 -9.92 -3.81 -0.52
N THR A 43 -9.79 -4.66 -1.53
CA THR A 43 -9.95 -6.10 -1.33
C THR A 43 -8.85 -6.65 -0.43
N ILE A 44 -7.62 -6.22 -0.66
CA ILE A 44 -6.49 -6.70 0.13
C ILE A 44 -6.63 -6.21 1.57
N TRP A 45 -7.11 -4.99 1.74
CA TRP A 45 -7.24 -4.40 3.06
C TRP A 45 -8.10 -5.25 3.98
N ASP A 46 -9.14 -5.84 3.43
CA ASP A 46 -10.05 -6.66 4.23
C ASP A 46 -9.37 -7.92 4.75
N ASP A 47 -8.32 -8.35 4.10
CA ASP A 47 -7.62 -9.58 4.49
C ASP A 47 -6.52 -9.33 5.51
N PHE A 48 -6.25 -8.09 5.84
CA PHE A 48 -5.17 -7.78 6.76
C PHE A 48 -5.59 -7.99 8.20
N THR A 49 -4.64 -8.47 9.00
CA THR A 49 -4.86 -8.53 10.44
C THR A 49 -4.74 -7.14 11.03
N PRO A 50 -5.27 -6.93 12.24
CA PRO A 50 -5.12 -5.62 12.88
C PRO A 50 -3.66 -5.20 13.03
N GLU A 51 -2.78 -6.15 13.26
CA GLU A 51 -1.35 -5.84 13.38
C GLU A 51 -0.79 -5.31 12.06
N GLU A 52 -1.19 -5.94 10.97
CA GLU A 52 -0.72 -5.50 9.67
C GLU A 52 -1.23 -4.12 9.33
N ILE A 53 -2.48 -3.86 9.67
CA ILE A 53 -3.07 -2.55 9.43
C ILE A 53 -2.32 -1.48 10.22
N GLU A 54 -1.94 -1.83 11.45
CA GLU A 54 -1.21 -0.89 12.28
C GLU A 54 0.15 -0.55 11.68
N ILE A 55 0.83 -1.55 11.15
CA ILE A 55 2.12 -1.33 10.52
C ILE A 55 1.97 -0.43 9.29
N ILE A 56 0.97 -0.70 8.48
CA ILE A 56 0.73 0.09 7.29
C ILE A 56 0.43 1.55 7.65
N ASN A 57 -0.43 1.74 8.64
CA ASN A 57 -0.77 3.09 9.07
C ASN A 57 0.45 3.84 9.60
N LYS A 58 1.31 3.13 10.31
CA LYS A 58 2.51 3.74 10.84
C LYS A 58 3.43 4.21 9.72
N ILE A 59 3.59 3.38 8.70
CA ILE A 59 4.45 3.74 7.58
C ILE A 59 3.89 4.92 6.83
N ILE A 60 2.59 4.92 6.59
CA ILE A 60 1.95 6.02 5.88
C ILE A 60 2.09 7.31 6.68
N LYS A 61 1.94 7.21 7.98
CA LYS A 61 2.04 8.39 8.82
C LYS A 61 3.44 8.98 8.77
N GLU A 62 4.45 8.14 8.77
CA GLU A 62 5.82 8.63 8.68
C GLU A 62 6.07 9.32 7.35
N PHE A 63 5.48 8.79 6.31
CA PHE A 63 5.59 9.42 4.99
C PHE A 63 5.01 10.81 5.01
N LYS A 64 3.86 10.97 5.64
CA LYS A 64 3.17 12.25 5.65
C LYS A 64 3.84 13.29 6.51
N ASN A 65 4.62 12.84 7.46
CA ASN A 65 5.29 13.77 8.37
C ASN A 65 6.58 14.30 7.80
N GLU A 66 6.83 13.98 6.60
CA GLU A 66 7.99 14.56 5.93
C GLU A 66 7.88 16.05 5.73
#